data_76013c6c7cb146028317cab6eead3e03
#
_entry.id   76013c6c7cb146028317cab6eead3e03
#
_cell.length_a   1.000
_cell.length_b   1.000
_cell.length_c   1.000
_cell.angle_alpha   90.00
_cell.angle_beta   90.00
_cell.angle_gamma   90.00
#
_symmetry.space_group_name_H-M   'P 1'
#
loop_
_entity.id
_entity.type
_entity.pdbx_description
1 polymer ?
#
loop_
_entity_poly.entity_id
_entity_poly.type
_entity_poly.pdbx_seq_one_letter_code
_entity_poly.pdbx_strand_id
1 'polypeptide(L)' 'MAKFVIYRDVAGQYRWRLVANNGEKVAASEAYVSKQGALNSAQRVKILAASANIMDNTAELVRRLLNR' A
#
# COMPACT_ATOMS: atom_id res chain seq x y z
N MET A 1 7.04 -16.52 2.60
CA MET A 1 6.79 -15.33 3.41
C MET A 1 6.51 -14.12 2.53
N ALA A 2 5.54 -13.31 2.88
CA ALA A 2 5.26 -12.08 2.14
C ALA A 2 6.45 -11.12 2.24
N LYS A 3 6.63 -10.28 1.22
CA LYS A 3 7.78 -9.37 1.18
C LYS A 3 7.46 -8.09 0.44
N PHE A 4 8.09 -7.00 0.89
CA PHE A 4 8.13 -5.76 0.14
C PHE A 4 9.32 -5.82 -0.81
N VAL A 5 9.07 -5.58 -2.09
CA VAL A 5 10.12 -5.57 -3.12
C VAL A 5 10.31 -4.14 -3.58
N ILE A 6 11.51 -3.60 -3.38
CA ILE A 6 11.87 -2.26 -3.85
C ILE A 6 12.42 -2.41 -5.27
N TYR A 7 11.91 -1.62 -6.20
CA TYR A 7 12.37 -1.67 -7.58
C TYR A 7 12.39 -0.28 -8.20
N ARG A 8 13.12 -0.16 -9.30
CA ARG A 8 13.21 1.07 -10.07
C ARG A 8 12.33 0.94 -11.30
N ASP A 9 11.47 1.92 -11.55
CA ASP A 9 10.57 1.88 -12.69
C ASP A 9 11.25 2.42 -13.96
N VAL A 10 10.51 2.37 -15.10
CA VAL A 10 11.03 2.80 -16.40
C VAL A 10 11.34 4.30 -16.45
N ALA A 11 10.70 5.09 -15.60
CA ALA A 11 10.97 6.52 -15.49
C ALA A 11 12.16 6.83 -14.58
N GLY A 12 12.82 5.80 -14.02
CA GLY A 12 13.97 5.96 -13.15
C GLY A 12 13.62 6.30 -11.72
N GLN A 13 12.34 6.21 -11.34
CA GLN A 13 11.90 6.45 -9.97
C GLN A 13 11.79 5.14 -9.20
N TYR A 14 11.67 5.23 -7.89
CA TYR A 14 11.66 4.06 -7.01
C TYR A 14 10.28 3.78 -6.49
N ARG A 15 9.93 2.51 -6.45
CA ARG A 15 8.62 2.03 -5.98
C ARG A 15 8.81 0.79 -5.14
N TRP A 16 7.78 0.42 -4.40
CA TRP A 16 7.73 -0.87 -3.75
C TRP A 16 6.42 -1.58 -4.13
N ARG A 17 6.45 -2.89 -4.05
CA ARG A 17 5.24 -3.70 -4.11
C ARG A 17 5.28 -4.74 -3.01
N LEU A 18 4.12 -5.05 -2.46
CA LEU A 18 3.96 -6.09 -1.45
C LEU A 18 3.51 -7.36 -2.17
N VAL A 19 4.30 -8.41 -2.03
CA VAL A 19 4.08 -9.68 -2.70
C VAL A 19 3.78 -10.74 -1.66
N ALA A 20 2.65 -11.44 -1.84
CA ALA A 20 2.26 -12.51 -0.95
C ALA A 20 3.11 -13.76 -1.16
N ASN A 21 2.94 -14.74 -0.27
CA ASN A 21 3.68 -16.00 -0.30
C ASN A 21 3.58 -16.72 -1.64
N ASN A 22 2.42 -16.64 -2.28
CA ASN A 22 2.16 -17.30 -3.56
C ASN A 22 2.61 -16.50 -4.78
N GLY A 23 3.30 -15.37 -4.56
CA GLY A 23 3.77 -14.50 -5.63
C GLY A 23 2.77 -13.46 -6.11
N GLU A 24 1.59 -13.42 -5.52
CA GLU A 24 0.57 -12.45 -5.89
C GLU A 24 0.92 -11.05 -5.39
N LYS A 25 0.79 -10.05 -6.27
CA LYS A 25 0.97 -8.65 -5.90
C LYS A 25 -0.27 -8.17 -5.16
N VAL A 26 -0.11 -7.85 -3.88
CA VAL A 26 -1.21 -7.45 -3.00
C VAL A 26 -1.39 -5.93 -2.98
N ALA A 27 -0.29 -5.19 -3.03
CA ALA A 27 -0.30 -3.74 -2.96
C ALA A 27 0.92 -3.16 -3.66
N ALA A 28 0.86 -1.90 -4.02
CA ALA A 28 1.97 -1.20 -4.65
C ALA A 28 1.98 0.26 -4.21
N SER A 29 3.17 0.87 -4.21
CA SER A 29 3.34 2.27 -3.83
C SER A 29 3.24 3.20 -5.03
N GLU A 30 3.17 4.49 -4.73
CA GLU A 30 3.44 5.55 -5.69
C GLU A 30 4.94 5.63 -5.97
N ALA A 31 5.34 6.52 -6.89
CA ALA A 31 6.74 6.68 -7.25
C ALA A 31 7.46 7.63 -6.30
N TYR A 32 8.70 7.30 -5.96
CA TYR A 32 9.57 8.12 -5.12
C TYR A 32 10.83 8.49 -5.91
N VAL A 33 11.32 9.71 -5.71
CA VAL A 33 12.52 10.18 -6.43
C VAL A 33 13.80 9.50 -5.91
N SER A 34 13.79 9.00 -4.67
CA SER A 34 14.97 8.35 -4.08
C SER A 34 14.64 6.93 -3.61
N LYS A 35 15.65 6.08 -3.64
CA LYS A 35 15.56 4.74 -3.10
C LYS A 35 15.22 4.77 -1.61
N GLN A 36 15.85 5.70 -0.87
CA GLN A 36 15.61 5.83 0.57
C GLN A 36 14.14 6.19 0.84
N GLY A 37 13.54 7.04 -0.01
CA GLY A 37 12.11 7.37 0.12
C GLY A 37 11.23 6.15 -0.02
N ALA A 38 11.50 5.29 -1.00
CA ALA A 38 10.74 4.06 -1.19
C ALA A 38 10.93 3.10 -0.01
N LEU A 39 12.16 2.95 0.48
CA LEU A 39 12.46 2.11 1.64
C LEU A 39 11.73 2.60 2.89
N ASN A 40 11.76 3.90 3.15
CA ASN A 40 11.07 4.50 4.30
C ASN A 40 9.56 4.29 4.20
N SER A 41 9.00 4.44 3.02
CA SER A 41 7.59 4.21 2.78
C SER A 41 7.19 2.76 3.06
N ALA A 42 7.96 1.81 2.53
CA ALA A 42 7.70 0.38 2.76
C ALA A 42 7.76 0.05 4.26
N GLN A 43 8.75 0.58 4.96
CA GLN A 43 8.91 0.38 6.39
C GLN A 43 7.71 0.94 7.16
N ARG A 44 7.26 2.13 6.78
CA ARG A 44 6.11 2.77 7.42
C ARG A 44 4.83 1.96 7.19
N VAL A 45 4.60 1.49 5.98
CA VAL A 45 3.43 0.67 5.67
C VAL A 45 3.46 -0.63 6.45
N LYS A 46 4.62 -1.26 6.55
CA LYS A 46 4.80 -2.49 7.32
C LYS A 46 4.37 -2.28 8.78
N ILE A 47 4.81 -1.19 9.38
CA ILE A 47 4.48 -0.87 10.77
C ILE A 47 3.00 -0.56 10.93
N LEU A 48 2.47 0.31 10.08
CA LEU A 48 1.07 0.73 10.17
C LEU A 48 0.11 -0.44 9.92
N ALA A 49 0.41 -1.27 8.93
CA ALA A 49 -0.46 -2.39 8.57
C ALA A 49 -0.58 -3.42 9.71
N ALA A 50 0.46 -3.57 10.52
CA ALA A 50 0.47 -4.54 11.62
C ALA A 50 -0.62 -4.23 12.66
N SER A 51 -0.99 -2.95 12.81
CA SER A 51 -1.97 -2.53 13.82
C SER A 51 -3.19 -1.83 13.22
N ALA A 52 -3.26 -1.72 11.89
CA ALA A 52 -4.37 -1.03 11.24
C ALA A 52 -5.66 -1.82 11.35
N ASN A 53 -6.74 -1.11 11.65
CA ASN A 53 -8.09 -1.70 11.69
C ASN A 53 -8.70 -1.72 10.29
N ILE A 54 -9.54 -2.72 10.06
CA ILE A 54 -10.34 -2.77 8.85
C ILE A 54 -11.65 -2.05 9.15
N MET A 55 -11.95 -1.03 8.35
CA MET A 55 -13.16 -0.23 8.50
C MET A 55 -14.02 -0.45 7.27
N ASP A 56 -15.21 -0.99 7.48
CA ASP A 56 -16.14 -1.26 6.39
C ASP A 56 -17.11 -0.10 6.25
N ASN A 57 -16.90 0.71 5.21
CA ASN A 57 -17.74 1.87 4.91
C ASN A 57 -18.72 1.63 3.78
N THR A 58 -18.98 0.37 3.45
CA THR A 58 -19.83 0.06 2.29
C THR A 58 -21.27 0.57 2.46
N ALA A 59 -21.76 0.69 3.69
CA ALA A 59 -23.09 1.20 3.97
C ALA A 59 -23.16 2.73 4.07
N GLU A 60 -22.01 3.41 4.03
CA GLU A 60 -21.91 4.86 4.25
C GLU A 60 -22.71 5.65 3.21
N LEU A 61 -22.59 5.27 1.94
CA LEU A 61 -23.29 5.95 0.86
C LEU A 61 -24.82 5.85 1.02
N VAL A 62 -25.30 4.66 1.33
CA VAL A 62 -26.75 4.44 1.55
C VAL A 62 -27.25 5.28 2.72
N ARG A 63 -26.48 5.32 3.81
CA ARG A 63 -26.82 6.10 5.00
C ARG A 63 -26.93 7.59 4.68
N ARG A 64 -26.00 8.11 3.87
CA ARG A 64 -26.04 9.51 3.44
C ARG A 64 -27.25 9.82 2.59
N LEU A 65 -27.62 8.91 1.71
CA LEU A 65 -28.78 9.07 0.84
C LEU A 65 -30.10 9.08 1.64
N LEU A 66 -30.16 8.27 2.70
CA LEU A 66 -31.37 8.17 3.54
C LEU A 66 -31.56 9.38 4.46
N ASN A 67 -30.48 10.08 4.78
CA ASN A 67 -30.51 11.22 5.71
C ASN A 67 -30.64 12.58 5.02
N ARG A 68 -30.99 12.62 3.78
CA ARG A 68 -31.19 13.87 3.04
C ARG A 68 -32.51 14.56 3.40
#